data_7e8ef1c16439053d09a3963beb613e46
#
_entry.id   7e8ef1c16439053d09a3963beb613e46
#
_cell.length_a   1.000
_cell.length_b   1.000
_cell.length_c   1.000
_cell.angle_alpha   90.00
_cell.angle_beta   90.00
_cell.angle_gamma   90.00
#
_symmetry.space_group_name_H-M   'P 1'
#
loop_
_entity.id
_entity.type
_entity.pdbx_description
1 polymer ?
#
loop_
_entity_poly.entity_id
_entity_poly.type
_entity_poly.pdbx_seq_one_letter_code
_entity_poly.pdbx_strand_id
1 'polypeptide(L)'
;EKMQNNRIQECREKLYTAVIADTLDSMGFHKQVLQPGIFALDPEIKLCGLARVGLYMPIYHDDENVNVYEHEIALIDSLKINEVAVFVCNGDKNIAPWGELLSTRASYLGAAGCLTDGCVRDSNFIREMKFPVYSNGTNPVDTKYRGKMMMADVPGEIAGVNVEKGDLVFGDRDGVLIVPSKILDEVIEKALTKIASENTVREELRAGNSLTDVFAKHKIL
;
A
#
# COMPACT_ATOMS: atom_id res chain seq x y z
N GLU A 1 4.74 -18.77 8.23
CA GLU A 1 3.48 -18.20 7.65
C GLU A 1 2.54 -17.67 8.74
N LYS A 2 2.11 -18.46 9.72
CA LYS A 2 1.21 -18.02 10.80
C LYS A 2 1.81 -16.87 11.64
N MET A 3 3.08 -16.95 11.97
CA MET A 3 3.79 -15.90 12.73
C MET A 3 3.88 -14.58 11.94
N GLN A 4 4.15 -14.65 10.64
CA GLN A 4 4.18 -13.49 9.76
C GLN A 4 2.80 -12.86 9.61
N ASN A 5 1.74 -13.65 9.47
CA ASN A 5 0.37 -13.14 9.41
C ASN A 5 -0.04 -12.40 10.69
N ASN A 6 0.35 -12.90 11.86
CA ASN A 6 0.11 -12.22 13.13
C ASN A 6 0.85 -10.87 13.22
N ARG A 7 2.09 -10.81 12.73
CA ARG A 7 2.88 -9.56 12.64
C ARG A 7 2.20 -8.52 11.75
N ILE A 8 1.72 -8.93 10.58
CA ILE A 8 1.02 -8.04 9.65
C ILE A 8 -0.28 -7.51 10.27
N GLN A 9 -1.01 -8.37 10.95
CA GLN A 9 -2.22 -7.95 11.65
C GLN A 9 -1.92 -6.95 12.77
N GLU A 10 -0.92 -7.20 13.60
CA GLU A 10 -0.48 -6.27 14.64
C GLU A 10 -0.06 -4.91 14.05
N CYS A 11 0.68 -4.93 12.95
CA CYS A 11 1.06 -3.73 12.22
C CYS A 11 -0.17 -2.93 11.77
N ARG A 12 -1.14 -3.60 11.15
CA ARG A 12 -2.39 -2.97 10.69
C ARG A 12 -3.19 -2.33 11.82
N GLU A 13 -3.28 -3.00 12.97
CA GLU A 13 -4.07 -2.55 14.10
C GLU A 13 -3.42 -1.39 14.86
N LYS A 14 -2.12 -1.45 15.07
CA LYS A 14 -1.41 -0.56 15.99
C LYS A 14 -0.62 0.58 15.34
N LEU A 15 -0.17 0.39 14.09
CA LEU A 15 0.69 1.36 13.42
C LEU A 15 -0.10 2.33 12.53
N TYR A 16 0.56 3.40 12.13
CA TYR A 16 0.08 4.40 11.18
C TYR A 16 1.27 4.95 10.39
N THR A 17 1.02 5.57 9.24
CA THR A 17 2.09 5.96 8.30
C THR A 17 3.12 6.89 8.93
N ALA A 18 2.70 7.88 9.71
CA ALA A 18 3.63 8.85 10.30
C ALA A 18 4.66 8.19 11.22
N VAL A 19 4.25 7.28 12.11
CA VAL A 19 5.20 6.58 13.01
C VAL A 19 6.14 5.66 12.26
N ILE A 20 5.67 5.01 11.20
CA ILE A 20 6.53 4.16 10.36
C ILE A 20 7.52 5.02 9.58
N ALA A 21 7.08 6.14 9.01
CA ALA A 21 7.95 7.08 8.29
C ALA A 21 9.07 7.62 9.17
N ASP A 22 8.74 8.07 10.39
CA ASP A 22 9.71 8.54 11.37
C ASP A 22 10.71 7.44 11.77
N THR A 23 10.23 6.22 11.92
CA THR A 23 11.07 5.06 12.22
C THR A 23 12.05 4.79 11.08
N LEU A 24 11.56 4.77 9.84
CA LEU A 24 12.40 4.61 8.65
C LEU A 24 13.44 5.72 8.54
N ASP A 25 13.06 6.96 8.79
CA ASP A 25 13.98 8.10 8.80
C ASP A 25 15.09 7.92 9.85
N SER A 26 14.76 7.49 11.06
CA SER A 26 15.73 7.23 12.12
C SER A 26 16.72 6.11 11.77
N MET A 27 16.34 5.23 10.87
CA MET A 27 17.17 4.12 10.37
C MET A 27 17.93 4.48 9.08
N GLY A 28 17.80 5.70 8.56
CA GLY A 28 18.47 6.16 7.33
C GLY A 28 17.74 5.84 6.03
N PHE A 29 16.47 5.41 6.12
CA PHE A 29 15.62 5.11 4.95
C PHE A 29 14.68 6.27 4.65
N HIS A 30 15.16 7.29 3.93
CA HIS A 30 14.45 8.56 3.70
C HIS A 30 13.61 8.62 2.41
N LYS A 31 13.52 7.53 1.66
CA LYS A 31 12.84 7.50 0.34
C LYS A 31 11.81 6.37 0.24
N GLN A 32 11.05 6.16 1.30
CA GLN A 32 10.11 5.06 1.41
C GLN A 32 8.64 5.49 1.30
N VAL A 33 8.37 6.80 1.39
CA VAL A 33 7.01 7.36 1.29
C VAL A 33 6.73 7.71 -0.17
N LEU A 34 5.61 7.24 -0.70
CA LEU A 34 5.15 7.54 -2.05
C LEU A 34 4.91 9.04 -2.21
N GLN A 35 5.26 9.58 -3.38
CA GLN A 35 4.91 10.96 -3.72
C GLN A 35 3.38 11.15 -3.66
N PRO A 36 2.90 12.35 -3.27
CA PRO A 36 1.47 12.66 -3.23
C PRO A 36 0.79 12.41 -4.57
N GLY A 37 -0.48 11.98 -4.52
CA GLY A 37 -1.28 11.69 -5.71
C GLY A 37 -1.96 10.32 -5.67
N ILE A 38 -1.52 9.45 -4.78
CA ILE A 38 -2.20 8.17 -4.51
C ILE A 38 -3.18 8.38 -3.37
N PHE A 39 -4.44 8.04 -3.58
CA PHE A 39 -5.54 8.24 -2.63
C PHE A 39 -6.20 6.93 -2.25
N ALA A 40 -6.58 6.82 -0.98
CA ALA A 40 -7.45 5.76 -0.52
C ALA A 40 -8.84 5.92 -1.13
N LEU A 41 -9.39 4.85 -1.70
CA LEU A 41 -10.77 4.85 -2.16
C LEU A 41 -11.75 5.02 -0.99
N ASP A 42 -11.44 4.41 0.14
CA ASP A 42 -12.07 4.65 1.43
C ASP A 42 -10.99 5.04 2.46
N PRO A 43 -10.92 6.32 2.86
CA PRO A 43 -9.88 6.80 3.76
C PRO A 43 -10.00 6.27 5.19
N GLU A 44 -11.09 5.62 5.55
CA GLU A 44 -11.26 4.98 6.87
C GLU A 44 -10.59 3.60 6.94
N ILE A 45 -10.16 3.04 5.80
CA ILE A 45 -9.62 1.69 5.74
C ILE A 45 -8.12 1.74 5.44
N LYS A 46 -7.32 1.16 6.35
CA LYS A 46 -5.88 1.00 6.15
C LYS A 46 -5.56 -0.07 5.12
N LEU A 47 -4.48 0.14 4.39
CA LEU A 47 -3.84 -0.87 3.55
C LEU A 47 -2.60 -1.38 4.28
N CYS A 48 -2.51 -2.68 4.53
CA CYS A 48 -1.34 -3.26 5.20
C CYS A 48 -1.16 -4.72 4.78
N GLY A 49 -0.10 -5.00 4.05
CA GLY A 49 0.21 -6.35 3.60
C GLY A 49 1.49 -6.40 2.77
N LEU A 50 1.84 -7.60 2.31
CA LEU A 50 3.07 -7.85 1.58
C LEU A 50 2.87 -7.72 0.07
N ALA A 51 3.76 -7.00 -0.58
CA ALA A 51 3.66 -6.68 -2.00
C ALA A 51 3.75 -7.90 -2.93
N ARG A 52 2.87 -7.93 -3.92
CA ARG A 52 2.95 -8.73 -5.14
C ARG A 52 2.90 -7.78 -6.32
N VAL A 53 4.00 -7.65 -7.02
CA VAL A 53 4.20 -6.58 -8.01
C VAL A 53 3.82 -7.05 -9.40
N GLY A 54 3.00 -6.26 -10.11
CA GLY A 54 2.71 -6.42 -11.53
C GLY A 54 3.07 -5.15 -12.28
N LEU A 55 3.85 -5.29 -13.35
CA LEU A 55 4.26 -4.17 -14.21
C LEU A 55 3.41 -4.13 -15.46
N TYR A 56 2.76 -2.99 -15.68
CA TYR A 56 2.00 -2.69 -16.88
C TYR A 56 2.81 -1.85 -17.86
N MET A 57 2.53 -2.03 -19.14
CA MET A 57 2.91 -1.08 -20.17
C MET A 57 1.66 -0.59 -20.94
N PRO A 58 1.70 0.63 -21.50
CA PRO A 58 0.63 1.07 -22.37
C PRO A 58 0.61 0.25 -23.67
N ILE A 59 -0.61 -0.01 -24.16
CA ILE A 59 -0.86 -0.61 -25.48
C ILE A 59 -1.89 0.25 -26.21
N TYR A 60 -1.92 0.15 -27.54
CA TYR A 60 -2.75 1.01 -28.38
C TYR A 60 -3.66 0.22 -29.32
N HIS A 61 -3.69 -1.09 -29.18
CA HIS A 61 -4.51 -2.01 -29.97
C HIS A 61 -4.88 -3.22 -29.14
N ASP A 62 -5.83 -3.99 -29.62
CA ASP A 62 -6.14 -5.33 -29.10
C ASP A 62 -5.73 -6.37 -30.16
N ASP A 63 -5.19 -7.48 -29.69
CA ASP A 63 -4.91 -8.65 -30.51
C ASP A 63 -5.84 -9.78 -30.07
N GLU A 64 -6.77 -10.16 -30.92
CA GLU A 64 -7.75 -11.20 -30.63
C GLU A 64 -7.13 -12.58 -30.32
N ASN A 65 -5.87 -12.78 -30.72
CA ASN A 65 -5.13 -14.02 -30.44
C ASN A 65 -4.37 -13.99 -29.12
N VAL A 66 -4.38 -12.87 -28.40
CA VAL A 66 -3.65 -12.68 -27.13
C VAL A 66 -4.63 -12.32 -26.02
N ASN A 67 -4.64 -13.08 -24.95
CA ASN A 67 -5.38 -12.69 -23.77
C ASN A 67 -4.66 -11.56 -23.04
N VAL A 68 -5.17 -10.34 -23.19
CA VAL A 68 -4.59 -9.14 -22.55
C VAL A 68 -4.55 -9.24 -21.02
N TYR A 69 -5.39 -10.06 -20.42
CA TYR A 69 -5.50 -10.23 -18.96
C TYR A 69 -4.69 -11.41 -18.39
N GLU A 70 -3.95 -12.13 -19.21
CA GLU A 70 -3.31 -13.41 -18.81
C GLU A 70 -2.45 -13.28 -17.56
N HIS A 71 -1.50 -12.35 -17.54
CA HIS A 71 -0.59 -12.15 -16.41
C HIS A 71 -1.30 -11.56 -15.20
N GLU A 72 -2.24 -10.66 -15.41
CA GLU A 72 -3.08 -10.05 -14.37
C GLU A 72 -3.89 -11.13 -13.63
N ILE A 73 -4.61 -11.97 -14.36
CA ILE A 73 -5.39 -13.08 -13.80
C ILE A 73 -4.48 -14.04 -13.05
N ALA A 74 -3.35 -14.42 -13.62
CA ALA A 74 -2.40 -15.34 -12.98
C ALA A 74 -1.86 -14.78 -11.66
N LEU A 75 -1.51 -13.49 -11.61
CA LEU A 75 -1.06 -12.87 -10.37
C LEU A 75 -2.17 -12.88 -9.32
N ILE A 76 -3.37 -12.44 -9.67
CA ILE A 76 -4.50 -12.34 -8.72
C ILE A 76 -4.89 -13.72 -8.19
N ASP A 77 -5.00 -14.74 -9.05
CA ASP A 77 -5.32 -16.11 -8.62
C ASP A 77 -4.27 -16.73 -7.70
N SER A 78 -3.05 -16.23 -7.74
CA SER A 78 -1.94 -16.67 -6.89
C SER A 78 -1.78 -15.90 -5.57
N LEU A 79 -2.61 -14.87 -5.32
CA LEU A 79 -2.56 -14.09 -4.09
C LEU A 79 -2.83 -14.95 -2.85
N LYS A 80 -2.12 -14.63 -1.79
CA LYS A 80 -2.26 -15.27 -0.47
C LYS A 80 -2.78 -14.30 0.56
N ILE A 81 -3.12 -14.83 1.73
CA ILE A 81 -3.55 -14.03 2.89
C ILE A 81 -2.53 -12.94 3.19
N ASN A 82 -3.03 -11.73 3.41
CA ASN A 82 -2.24 -10.52 3.71
C ASN A 82 -1.29 -10.07 2.59
N GLU A 83 -1.43 -10.54 1.36
CA GLU A 83 -0.73 -9.96 0.23
C GLU A 83 -1.50 -8.76 -0.36
N VAL A 84 -0.76 -7.81 -0.92
CA VAL A 84 -1.27 -6.62 -1.61
C VAL A 84 -0.86 -6.69 -3.07
N ALA A 85 -1.83 -6.60 -3.98
CA ALA A 85 -1.55 -6.43 -5.39
C ALA A 85 -1.01 -5.01 -5.63
N VAL A 86 0.24 -4.89 -6.05
CA VAL A 86 0.89 -3.62 -6.40
C VAL A 86 1.00 -3.53 -7.92
N PHE A 87 0.11 -2.77 -8.55
CA PHE A 87 0.02 -2.67 -10.00
C PHE A 87 0.65 -1.35 -10.47
N VAL A 88 1.82 -1.47 -11.06
CA VAL A 88 2.65 -0.34 -11.51
C VAL A 88 2.30 0.01 -12.95
N CYS A 89 1.74 1.20 -13.15
CA CYS A 89 1.32 1.74 -14.45
C CYS A 89 2.12 2.98 -14.86
N ASN A 90 3.24 3.27 -14.19
CA ASN A 90 4.05 4.49 -14.41
C ASN A 90 3.24 5.80 -14.33
N GLY A 91 2.22 5.84 -13.47
CA GLY A 91 1.36 7.01 -13.30
C GLY A 91 0.38 7.26 -14.45
N ASP A 92 0.23 6.34 -15.40
CA ASP A 92 -0.69 6.50 -16.52
C ASP A 92 -2.15 6.31 -16.08
N LYS A 93 -2.88 7.43 -16.03
CA LYS A 93 -4.30 7.45 -15.66
C LYS A 93 -5.25 6.94 -16.76
N ASN A 94 -4.73 6.65 -17.94
CA ASN A 94 -5.51 5.98 -19.00
C ASN A 94 -5.59 4.46 -18.76
N ILE A 95 -4.79 3.94 -17.84
CA ILE A 95 -4.82 2.54 -17.43
C ILE A 95 -5.58 2.43 -16.11
N ALA A 96 -6.68 1.69 -16.11
CA ALA A 96 -7.45 1.38 -14.91
C ALA A 96 -7.42 -0.15 -14.68
N PRO A 97 -6.35 -0.67 -14.05
CA PRO A 97 -6.11 -2.10 -13.97
C PRO A 97 -6.93 -2.81 -12.90
N TRP A 98 -7.67 -2.07 -12.07
CA TRP A 98 -8.36 -2.62 -10.92
C TRP A 98 -9.84 -2.24 -10.91
N GLY A 99 -10.68 -3.21 -10.56
CA GLY A 99 -12.12 -3.05 -10.47
C GLY A 99 -12.77 -4.03 -9.46
N GLU A 100 -14.08 -4.10 -9.47
CA GLU A 100 -14.87 -4.89 -8.51
C GLU A 100 -14.59 -6.39 -8.62
N LEU A 101 -14.53 -6.96 -9.82
CA LEU A 101 -14.33 -8.41 -10.00
C LEU A 101 -12.98 -8.87 -9.45
N LEU A 102 -11.91 -8.11 -9.68
CA LEU A 102 -10.59 -8.39 -9.12
C LEU A 102 -10.59 -8.25 -7.59
N SER A 103 -11.27 -7.23 -7.07
CA SER A 103 -11.45 -7.04 -5.61
C SER A 103 -12.18 -8.22 -4.98
N THR A 104 -13.22 -8.72 -5.63
CA THR A 104 -14.00 -9.88 -5.17
C THR A 104 -13.13 -11.13 -5.07
N ARG A 105 -12.34 -11.42 -6.11
CA ARG A 105 -11.44 -12.57 -6.10
C ARG A 105 -10.34 -12.43 -5.06
N ALA A 106 -9.68 -11.28 -5.01
CA ALA A 106 -8.63 -10.98 -4.05
C ALA A 106 -9.14 -11.07 -2.59
N SER A 107 -10.32 -10.55 -2.32
CA SER A 107 -10.97 -10.63 -1.01
C SER A 107 -11.24 -12.09 -0.60
N TYR A 108 -11.74 -12.90 -1.52
CA TYR A 108 -11.97 -14.34 -1.27
C TYR A 108 -10.68 -15.07 -0.87
N LEU A 109 -9.55 -14.71 -1.49
CA LEU A 109 -8.24 -15.29 -1.19
C LEU A 109 -7.61 -14.76 0.11
N GLY A 110 -8.22 -13.78 0.75
CA GLY A 110 -7.71 -13.14 1.97
C GLY A 110 -6.61 -12.09 1.70
N ALA A 111 -6.49 -11.62 0.46
CA ALA A 111 -5.57 -10.52 0.14
C ALA A 111 -5.93 -9.25 0.92
N ALA A 112 -4.93 -8.44 1.24
CA ALA A 112 -5.08 -7.25 2.09
C ALA A 112 -5.54 -6.01 1.32
N GLY A 113 -5.43 -5.99 0.01
CA GLY A 113 -5.83 -4.84 -0.80
C GLY A 113 -5.08 -4.71 -2.11
N CYS A 114 -5.22 -3.54 -2.71
CA CYS A 114 -4.54 -3.14 -3.94
C CYS A 114 -3.93 -1.75 -3.82
N LEU A 115 -2.73 -1.60 -4.36
CA LEU A 115 -2.05 -0.33 -4.58
C LEU A 115 -1.73 -0.18 -6.07
N THR A 116 -2.13 0.91 -6.69
CA THR A 116 -1.79 1.20 -8.08
C THR A 116 -1.54 2.69 -8.31
N ASP A 117 -0.63 3.02 -9.18
CA ASP A 117 -0.44 4.39 -9.72
C ASP A 117 -1.21 4.61 -11.04
N GLY A 118 -1.96 3.61 -11.48
CA GLY A 118 -3.07 3.74 -12.41
C GLY A 118 -4.37 4.13 -11.71
N CYS A 119 -5.49 3.94 -12.38
CA CYS A 119 -6.82 4.23 -11.86
C CYS A 119 -7.58 2.96 -11.44
N VAL A 120 -8.67 3.19 -10.72
CA VAL A 120 -9.62 2.14 -10.31
C VAL A 120 -11.00 2.44 -10.90
N ARG A 121 -11.78 1.41 -11.19
CA ARG A 121 -13.19 1.51 -11.57
C ARG A 121 -14.08 0.75 -10.60
N ASP A 122 -15.39 0.86 -10.76
CA ASP A 122 -16.41 0.21 -9.91
C ASP A 122 -16.32 0.63 -8.43
N SER A 123 -15.95 1.88 -8.20
CA SER A 123 -15.55 2.38 -6.88
C SER A 123 -16.61 2.21 -5.78
N ASN A 124 -17.90 2.34 -6.12
CA ASN A 124 -18.98 2.16 -5.15
C ASN A 124 -19.06 0.72 -4.64
N PHE A 125 -19.00 -0.26 -5.55
CA PHE A 125 -19.02 -1.68 -5.17
C PHE A 125 -17.83 -2.07 -4.31
N ILE A 126 -16.63 -1.56 -4.64
CA ILE A 126 -15.42 -1.82 -3.87
C ILE A 126 -15.53 -1.22 -2.45
N ARG A 127 -16.08 -0.01 -2.32
CA ARG A 127 -16.30 0.62 -1.01
C ARG A 127 -17.30 -0.17 -0.16
N GLU A 128 -18.38 -0.66 -0.75
CA GLU A 128 -19.36 -1.50 -0.08
C GLU A 128 -18.74 -2.81 0.44
N MET A 129 -17.82 -3.39 -0.31
CA MET A 129 -17.04 -4.56 0.11
C MET A 129 -16.05 -4.26 1.22
N LYS A 130 -15.71 -3.00 1.48
CA LYS A 130 -14.64 -2.55 2.38
C LYS A 130 -13.28 -3.15 2.03
N PHE A 131 -13.03 -3.39 0.76
CA PHE A 131 -11.73 -3.86 0.26
C PHE A 131 -10.79 -2.66 0.07
N PRO A 132 -9.59 -2.65 0.71
CA PRO A 132 -8.68 -1.51 0.63
C PRO A 132 -8.11 -1.35 -0.78
N VAL A 133 -8.37 -0.22 -1.43
CA VAL A 133 -7.78 0.16 -2.72
C VAL A 133 -7.23 1.56 -2.62
N TYR A 134 -5.96 1.73 -2.98
CA TYR A 134 -5.25 3.00 -3.06
C TYR A 134 -4.80 3.20 -4.50
N SER A 135 -5.19 4.30 -5.11
CA SER A 135 -5.00 4.53 -6.55
C SER A 135 -4.71 6.00 -6.89
N ASN A 136 -4.29 6.24 -8.11
CA ASN A 136 -4.05 7.58 -8.65
C ASN A 136 -5.35 8.27 -9.13
N GLY A 137 -6.50 7.71 -8.81
CA GLY A 137 -7.82 8.23 -9.16
C GLY A 137 -8.77 7.16 -9.68
N THR A 138 -9.88 7.60 -10.25
CA THR A 138 -10.91 6.75 -10.85
C THR A 138 -11.01 6.99 -12.35
N ASN A 139 -11.26 5.92 -13.11
CA ASN A 139 -11.50 6.00 -14.55
C ASN A 139 -12.32 4.77 -14.96
N PRO A 140 -13.47 4.90 -15.64
CA PRO A 140 -14.35 3.77 -15.94
C PRO A 140 -13.87 2.86 -17.08
N VAL A 141 -12.70 3.11 -17.65
CA VAL A 141 -12.17 2.36 -18.79
C VAL A 141 -11.71 0.95 -18.41
N ASP A 142 -11.69 0.06 -19.40
CA ASP A 142 -11.01 -1.22 -19.30
C ASP A 142 -9.51 -1.06 -19.63
N THR A 143 -8.66 -1.94 -19.10
CA THR A 143 -7.25 -2.04 -19.51
C THR A 143 -7.09 -2.44 -20.98
N LYS A 144 -7.99 -3.26 -21.50
CA LYS A 144 -8.05 -3.60 -22.93
C LYS A 144 -7.97 -2.33 -23.80
N TYR A 145 -7.12 -2.35 -24.82
CA TYR A 145 -6.75 -1.21 -25.68
C TYR A 145 -5.89 -0.12 -25.02
N ARG A 146 -5.52 -0.23 -23.74
CA ARG A 146 -4.83 0.86 -23.00
C ARG A 146 -3.60 0.41 -22.26
N GLY A 147 -3.64 -0.76 -21.64
CA GLY A 147 -2.52 -1.29 -20.86
C GLY A 147 -2.56 -2.80 -20.78
N LYS A 148 -1.39 -3.39 -20.54
CA LYS A 148 -1.24 -4.83 -20.33
C LYS A 148 -0.19 -5.10 -19.28
N MET A 149 -0.48 -6.01 -18.34
CA MET A 149 0.55 -6.51 -17.44
C MET A 149 1.56 -7.34 -18.21
N MET A 150 2.82 -6.92 -18.20
CA MET A 150 3.90 -7.57 -18.94
C MET A 150 4.73 -8.49 -18.08
N MET A 151 4.88 -8.17 -16.80
CA MET A 151 5.70 -8.92 -15.84
C MET A 151 5.03 -8.95 -14.48
N ALA A 152 5.25 -10.04 -13.74
CA ALA A 152 4.79 -10.21 -12.38
C ALA A 152 5.93 -10.65 -11.47
N ASP A 153 5.85 -10.26 -10.18
CA ASP A 153 6.82 -10.59 -9.14
C ASP A 153 8.26 -10.16 -9.45
N VAL A 154 8.42 -9.03 -10.15
CA VAL A 154 9.68 -8.37 -10.45
C VAL A 154 9.75 -7.03 -9.72
N PRO A 155 10.96 -6.48 -9.47
CA PRO A 155 11.08 -5.14 -8.90
C PRO A 155 10.40 -4.08 -9.77
N GLY A 156 9.78 -3.10 -9.12
CA GLY A 156 9.15 -1.96 -9.78
C GLY A 156 9.38 -0.66 -9.01
N GLU A 157 8.93 0.43 -9.58
CA GLU A 157 8.88 1.74 -8.94
C GLU A 157 7.46 2.27 -9.00
N ILE A 158 6.93 2.73 -7.86
CA ILE A 158 5.61 3.33 -7.77
C ILE A 158 5.70 4.67 -7.05
N ALA A 159 5.21 5.73 -7.71
CA ALA A 159 5.23 7.09 -7.17
C ALA A 159 6.59 7.47 -6.53
N GLY A 160 7.69 7.16 -7.21
CA GLY A 160 9.05 7.48 -6.81
C GLY A 160 9.69 6.53 -5.78
N VAL A 161 9.05 5.41 -5.46
CA VAL A 161 9.56 4.45 -4.46
C VAL A 161 9.72 3.06 -5.09
N ASN A 162 10.90 2.46 -4.88
CA ASN A 162 11.14 1.08 -5.29
C ASN A 162 10.29 0.12 -4.44
N VAL A 163 9.76 -0.90 -5.07
CA VAL A 163 8.98 -1.96 -4.44
C VAL A 163 9.35 -3.31 -5.02
N GLU A 164 9.52 -4.28 -4.14
CA GLU A 164 9.80 -5.67 -4.50
C GLU A 164 8.77 -6.60 -3.85
N LYS A 165 8.64 -7.79 -4.41
CA LYS A 165 7.82 -8.84 -3.81
C LYS A 165 8.23 -9.09 -2.36
N GLY A 166 7.26 -9.06 -1.45
CA GLY A 166 7.46 -9.30 -0.02
C GLY A 166 7.76 -8.05 0.81
N ASP A 167 7.94 -6.88 0.19
CA ASP A 167 8.00 -5.62 0.93
C ASP A 167 6.65 -5.31 1.57
N LEU A 168 6.66 -4.67 2.74
CA LEU A 168 5.40 -4.23 3.35
C LEU A 168 4.88 -2.98 2.65
N VAL A 169 3.65 -3.06 2.23
CA VAL A 169 2.86 -1.89 1.79
C VAL A 169 1.99 -1.44 2.94
N PHE A 170 2.11 -0.18 3.33
CA PHE A 170 1.28 0.40 4.37
C PHE A 170 0.69 1.72 3.90
N GLY A 171 -0.62 1.84 4.00
CA GLY A 171 -1.35 3.06 3.63
C GLY A 171 -2.44 3.39 4.63
N ASP A 172 -2.63 4.68 4.85
CA ASP A 172 -3.74 5.25 5.59
C ASP A 172 -4.17 6.59 4.96
N ARG A 173 -4.94 7.38 5.68
CA ARG A 173 -5.44 8.68 5.18
C ARG A 173 -4.32 9.65 4.81
N ASP A 174 -3.15 9.57 5.44
CA ASP A 174 -2.04 10.50 5.22
C ASP A 174 -1.18 10.14 4.00
N GLY A 175 -1.18 8.90 3.58
CA GLY A 175 -0.40 8.46 2.42
C GLY A 175 -0.09 6.98 2.42
N VAL A 176 0.90 6.62 1.61
CA VAL A 176 1.37 5.24 1.45
C VAL A 176 2.89 5.19 1.55
N LEU A 177 3.41 4.14 2.17
CA LEU A 177 4.83 3.88 2.22
C LEU A 177 5.15 2.39 2.01
N ILE A 178 6.40 2.13 1.67
CA ILE A 178 6.94 0.79 1.45
C ILE A 178 8.07 0.54 2.45
N VAL A 179 7.98 -0.57 3.17
CA VAL A 179 9.05 -1.04 4.06
C VAL A 179 9.76 -2.22 3.41
N PRO A 180 11.05 -2.09 3.10
CA PRO A 180 11.82 -3.21 2.56
C PRO A 180 11.75 -4.46 3.45
N SER A 181 11.52 -5.61 2.87
CA SER A 181 11.32 -6.88 3.60
C SER A 181 12.44 -7.21 4.57
N LYS A 182 13.69 -6.88 4.19
CA LYS A 182 14.90 -7.16 5.00
C LYS A 182 14.97 -6.40 6.32
N ILE A 183 14.24 -5.30 6.48
CA ILE A 183 14.21 -4.47 7.70
C ILE A 183 12.86 -4.47 8.40
N LEU A 184 11.90 -5.23 7.90
CA LEU A 184 10.50 -5.18 8.32
C LEU A 184 10.33 -5.41 9.84
N ASP A 185 10.93 -6.47 10.36
CA ASP A 185 10.80 -6.80 11.78
C ASP A 185 11.37 -5.70 12.68
N GLU A 186 12.54 -5.17 12.32
CA GLU A 186 13.17 -4.08 13.07
C GLU A 186 12.32 -2.80 13.04
N VAL A 187 11.74 -2.46 11.87
CA VAL A 187 10.86 -1.30 11.73
C VAL A 187 9.62 -1.45 12.60
N ILE A 188 8.97 -2.61 12.58
CA ILE A 188 7.77 -2.85 13.40
C ILE A 188 8.09 -2.69 14.90
N GLU A 189 9.16 -3.29 15.38
CA GLU A 189 9.56 -3.22 16.78
C GLU A 189 9.87 -1.79 17.24
N LYS A 190 10.65 -1.06 16.44
CA LYS A 190 10.97 0.35 16.71
C LYS A 190 9.74 1.25 16.66
N ALA A 191 8.85 1.04 15.70
CA ALA A 191 7.61 1.81 15.57
C ALA A 191 6.67 1.58 16.76
N LEU A 192 6.51 0.34 17.23
CA LEU A 192 5.71 0.02 18.40
C LEU A 192 6.28 0.67 19.67
N THR A 193 7.60 0.67 19.83
CA THR A 193 8.27 1.35 20.94
C THR A 193 8.06 2.86 20.88
N LYS A 194 8.16 3.45 19.69
CA LYS A 194 7.93 4.89 19.48
C LYS A 194 6.50 5.31 19.84
N ILE A 195 5.50 4.52 19.49
CA ILE A 195 4.09 4.78 19.87
C ILE A 195 3.93 4.89 21.38
N ALA A 196 4.55 4.01 22.15
CA ALA A 196 4.49 4.06 23.60
C ALA A 196 5.07 5.38 24.16
N SER A 197 6.18 5.84 23.59
CA SER A 197 6.79 7.12 23.96
C SER A 197 5.93 8.32 23.53
N GLU A 198 5.36 8.31 22.35
CA GLU A 198 4.46 9.35 21.88
C GLU A 198 3.18 9.44 22.71
N ASN A 199 2.65 8.34 23.20
CA ASN A 199 1.51 8.35 24.10
C ASN A 199 1.81 9.12 25.38
N THR A 200 2.99 8.93 25.97
CA THR A 200 3.44 9.69 27.17
C THR A 200 3.52 11.20 26.85
N VAL A 201 4.13 11.58 25.74
CA VAL A 201 4.20 12.97 25.29
C VAL A 201 2.81 13.58 25.11
N ARG A 202 1.92 12.85 24.47
CA ARG A 202 0.54 13.28 24.21
C ARG A 202 -0.24 13.53 25.51
N GLU A 203 -0.08 12.66 26.50
CA GLU A 203 -0.71 12.82 27.83
C GLU A 203 -0.19 14.07 28.55
N GLU A 204 1.12 14.32 28.53
CA GLU A 204 1.70 15.52 29.11
C GLU A 204 1.21 16.82 28.44
N LEU A 205 1.10 16.80 27.11
CA LEU A 205 0.55 17.95 26.35
C LEU A 205 -0.94 18.18 26.67
N ARG A 206 -1.73 17.10 26.76
CA ARG A 206 -3.15 17.18 27.14
C ARG A 206 -3.34 17.71 28.58
N ALA A 207 -2.37 17.45 29.46
CA ALA A 207 -2.35 17.97 30.82
C ALA A 207 -1.96 19.46 30.90
N GLY A 208 -1.66 20.11 29.76
CA GLY A 208 -1.35 21.53 29.65
C GLY A 208 0.13 21.88 29.72
N ASN A 209 1.03 20.90 29.68
CA ASN A 209 2.46 21.18 29.60
C ASN A 209 2.81 21.80 28.25
N SER A 210 3.82 22.69 28.23
CA SER A 210 4.25 23.34 27.00
C SER A 210 5.00 22.37 26.07
N LEU A 211 4.91 22.59 24.75
CA LEU A 211 5.72 21.85 23.78
C LEU A 211 7.22 21.97 24.07
N THR A 212 7.65 23.17 24.49
CA THR A 212 9.05 23.43 24.83
C THR A 212 9.55 22.52 25.95
N ASP A 213 8.78 22.40 27.04
CA ASP A 213 9.17 21.61 28.20
C ASP A 213 9.12 20.11 27.89
N VAL A 214 8.05 19.66 27.21
CA VAL A 214 7.87 18.24 26.83
C VAL A 214 8.95 17.82 25.84
N PHE A 215 9.27 18.65 24.85
CA PHE A 215 10.35 18.35 23.91
C PHE A 215 11.73 18.34 24.59
N ALA A 216 11.98 19.28 25.50
CA ALA A 216 13.24 19.28 26.26
C ALA A 216 13.46 17.99 27.04
N LYS A 217 12.37 17.43 27.59
CA LYS A 217 12.39 16.19 28.38
C LYS A 217 12.48 14.91 27.54
N HIS A 218 11.68 14.80 26.49
CA HIS A 218 11.51 13.56 25.74
C HIS A 218 12.24 13.51 24.40
N LYS A 219 12.59 14.65 23.82
CA LYS A 219 13.18 14.78 22.47
C LYS A 219 12.32 14.16 21.35
N ILE A 220 11.01 14.14 21.58
CA ILE A 220 10.00 13.62 20.64
C ILE A 220 9.04 14.74 20.30
N LEU A 221 8.74 14.85 18.98
CA LEU A 221 7.78 15.80 18.43
C LEU A 221 7.02 15.12 17.29
#